data_49a707391d79eedd3cf7b81a975d9eb0
#
_entry.id   49a707391d79eedd3cf7b81a975d9eb0
#
_cell.length_a   1.000
_cell.length_b   1.000
_cell.length_c   1.000
_cell.angle_alpha   90.00
_cell.angle_beta   90.00
_cell.angle_gamma   90.00
#
_symmetry.space_group_name_H-M   'P 1'
#
loop_
_entity.id
_entity.type
_entity.pdbx_description
1 polymer ?
#
loop_
_entity_poly.entity_id
_entity_poly.type
_entity_poly.pdbx_seq_one_letter_code
_entity_poly.pdbx_strand_id
1 'polypeptide(L)'
;MIIPILREQAGLLQDPNKGIERGIEKRVHCHNSCFDTAKQSIDVDPNSPGGINSAHGLILFDGVCVLCSRGCRFVSKRDRRGYFRFVPIQLTDGRPIAEQLGIDPDRPDSFAFVANGYGYVKSEAVLLIARELPRWQWTWVFHFIPRSIRDAIYDRVARNRYRWFGRRDACILPTSDGSWPS
;
A
#
# COMPACT_ATOMS: atom_id res chain seq x y z
N MET A 1 -69.33 28.78 13.57
CA MET A 1 -69.86 27.64 14.28
C MET A 1 -68.93 26.47 14.12
N ILE A 2 -68.18 26.13 15.16
CA ILE A 2 -67.50 24.89 15.45
C ILE A 2 -66.19 24.58 14.70
N ILE A 3 -65.07 24.86 15.37
CA ILE A 3 -63.83 24.21 15.31
C ILE A 3 -63.99 22.82 15.95
N PRO A 4 -63.28 21.73 15.49
CA PRO A 4 -62.13 21.33 16.28
C PRO A 4 -60.99 20.64 15.48
N ILE A 5 -59.89 20.86 16.02
CA ILE A 5 -58.85 19.99 16.60
C ILE A 5 -57.78 19.50 15.62
N LEU A 6 -56.69 20.27 15.65
CA LEU A 6 -55.35 19.83 15.37
C LEU A 6 -54.97 18.68 16.31
N ARG A 7 -54.61 17.56 15.74
CA ARG A 7 -53.92 16.49 16.45
C ARG A 7 -52.53 16.39 15.87
N GLU A 8 -51.66 16.97 16.57
CA GLU A 8 -50.29 16.59 16.94
C GLU A 8 -49.82 15.27 16.32
N GLN A 9 -48.96 15.37 15.37
CA GLN A 9 -48.05 14.31 14.94
C GLN A 9 -46.62 14.80 15.21
N ALA A 10 -46.27 14.75 16.50
CA ALA A 10 -44.88 14.66 16.91
C ALA A 10 -44.45 13.21 16.71
N GLY A 11 -43.60 12.98 15.75
CA GLY A 11 -43.13 11.65 15.47
C GLY A 11 -41.86 11.64 14.67
N LEU A 12 -40.75 11.47 15.36
CA LEU A 12 -39.52 10.86 14.88
C LEU A 12 -38.67 11.66 13.92
N LEU A 13 -38.00 12.65 14.47
CA LEU A 13 -36.65 12.97 14.06
C LEU A 13 -35.77 11.76 14.43
N GLN A 14 -35.57 10.87 13.49
CA GLN A 14 -34.53 9.88 13.59
C GLN A 14 -33.19 10.59 13.38
N ASP A 15 -32.45 10.68 14.47
CA ASP A 15 -31.07 11.16 14.54
C ASP A 15 -30.18 10.29 13.64
N PRO A 16 -29.60 10.83 12.53
CA PRO A 16 -28.74 10.06 11.64
C PRO A 16 -27.40 9.69 12.25
N ASN A 17 -27.14 10.09 13.50
CA ASN A 17 -25.82 9.92 14.14
C ASN A 17 -25.74 8.70 15.08
N LYS A 18 -26.78 7.88 15.18
CA LYS A 18 -26.79 6.72 16.08
C LYS A 18 -26.21 5.43 15.48
N GLY A 19 -25.74 5.48 14.22
CA GLY A 19 -25.14 4.35 13.52
C GLY A 19 -23.60 4.29 13.52
N ILE A 20 -22.93 5.38 13.89
CA ILE A 20 -21.48 5.52 13.74
C ILE A 20 -20.68 5.09 14.98
N GLU A 21 -21.32 5.01 16.14
CA GLU A 21 -20.62 4.70 17.39
C GLU A 21 -20.39 3.20 17.69
N ARG A 22 -20.84 2.28 16.84
CA ARG A 22 -20.62 0.83 17.06
C ARG A 22 -19.44 0.24 16.27
N GLY A 23 -18.64 1.07 15.59
CA GLY A 23 -17.50 0.64 14.77
C GLY A 23 -16.11 0.91 15.34
N ILE A 24 -15.99 1.66 16.45
CA ILE A 24 -14.69 2.20 16.89
C ILE A 24 -14.15 1.50 18.15
N GLU A 25 -14.76 0.45 18.61
CA GLU A 25 -14.27 -0.27 19.80
C GLU A 25 -13.78 -1.69 19.46
N LYS A 26 -12.89 -1.80 18.47
CA LYS A 26 -11.90 -2.87 18.44
C LYS A 26 -10.52 -2.27 18.64
N ARG A 27 -10.29 -1.80 19.83
CA ARG A 27 -8.95 -1.58 20.37
C ARG A 27 -8.25 -2.94 20.35
N VAL A 28 -7.46 -3.16 19.31
CA VAL A 28 -6.66 -4.36 19.16
C VAL A 28 -5.68 -4.38 20.32
N HIS A 29 -5.95 -5.25 21.26
CA HIS A 29 -5.02 -5.66 22.29
C HIS A 29 -3.86 -6.35 21.57
N CYS A 30 -2.75 -5.63 21.41
CA CYS A 30 -1.48 -6.23 20.99
C CYS A 30 -0.97 -7.11 22.13
N HIS A 31 -1.41 -8.36 22.17
CA HIS A 31 -0.77 -9.37 22.97
C HIS A 31 -0.18 -10.44 22.07
N ASN A 32 1.15 -10.42 21.96
CA ASN A 32 2.05 -11.51 21.55
C ASN A 32 1.62 -12.37 20.36
N SER A 33 1.92 -11.91 19.15
CA SER A 33 2.23 -12.80 18.03
C SER A 33 3.12 -12.04 17.05
N CYS A 34 4.41 -12.00 17.33
CA CYS A 34 5.45 -11.39 16.51
C CYS A 34 5.77 -12.17 15.22
N PHE A 35 4.87 -12.96 14.68
CA PHE A 35 5.22 -13.89 13.60
C PHE A 35 4.43 -13.75 12.29
N ASP A 36 3.41 -12.89 12.19
CA ASP A 36 2.57 -12.84 10.98
C ASP A 36 2.38 -11.45 10.36
N THR A 37 3.27 -10.51 10.62
CA THR A 37 3.15 -9.11 10.15
C THR A 37 3.53 -8.90 8.67
N ALA A 38 3.74 -9.98 7.90
CA ALA A 38 4.19 -9.90 6.52
C ALA A 38 3.05 -9.84 5.49
N LYS A 39 1.88 -10.32 5.86
CA LYS A 39 0.74 -10.46 4.95
C LYS A 39 -0.47 -9.84 5.59
N GLN A 40 -0.90 -8.69 5.09
CA GLN A 40 -2.10 -8.00 5.54
C GLN A 40 -3.17 -8.06 4.47
N SER A 41 -4.40 -8.41 4.85
CA SER A 41 -5.57 -8.25 3.97
C SER A 41 -5.81 -6.77 3.75
N ILE A 42 -5.99 -6.37 2.50
CA ILE A 42 -6.22 -4.98 2.12
C ILE A 42 -7.58 -4.90 1.44
N ASP A 43 -8.43 -4.03 1.96
CA ASP A 43 -9.66 -3.66 1.29
C ASP A 43 -9.33 -2.64 0.20
N VAL A 44 -9.24 -3.12 -1.02
CA VAL A 44 -9.03 -2.27 -2.19
C VAL A 44 -10.33 -2.19 -2.95
N ASP A 45 -10.86 -0.97 -3.07
CA ASP A 45 -12.03 -0.70 -3.90
C ASP A 45 -11.69 -1.00 -5.38
N PRO A 46 -12.33 -1.99 -6.01
CA PRO A 46 -12.05 -2.35 -7.39
C PRO A 46 -12.41 -1.23 -8.37
N ASN A 47 -13.16 -0.21 -7.92
CA ASN A 47 -13.65 0.89 -8.74
C ASN A 47 -12.85 2.18 -8.57
N SER A 48 -11.81 2.17 -7.73
CA SER A 48 -10.86 3.29 -7.62
C SER A 48 -10.07 3.44 -8.93
N PRO A 49 -9.73 4.67 -9.39
CA PRO A 49 -8.89 4.88 -10.58
C PRO A 49 -7.52 4.21 -10.52
N GLY A 50 -7.09 3.78 -9.32
CA GLY A 50 -5.98 2.84 -9.10
C GLY A 50 -6.41 1.39 -8.93
N GLY A 51 -7.67 1.05 -9.24
CA GLY A 51 -8.32 -0.23 -8.94
C GLY A 51 -7.46 -1.44 -9.24
N ILE A 52 -7.18 -2.22 -8.21
CA ILE A 52 -6.42 -3.46 -8.31
C ILE A 52 -7.40 -4.53 -8.78
N ASN A 53 -7.48 -4.69 -10.07
CA ASN A 53 -8.00 -5.94 -10.61
C ASN A 53 -7.03 -7.05 -10.19
N SER A 54 -7.55 -8.19 -9.76
CA SER A 54 -6.79 -9.38 -9.35
C SER A 54 -5.74 -9.85 -10.36
N ALA A 55 -5.75 -9.26 -11.57
CA ALA A 55 -4.83 -9.55 -12.67
C ALA A 55 -3.48 -8.80 -12.57
N HIS A 56 -3.32 -7.80 -11.69
CA HIS A 56 -2.16 -6.94 -11.63
C HIS A 56 -1.58 -6.87 -10.22
N GLY A 57 -0.27 -6.80 -10.12
CA GLY A 57 0.44 -6.51 -8.88
C GLY A 57 0.70 -5.01 -8.73
N LEU A 58 0.36 -4.42 -7.59
CA LEU A 58 0.59 -3.01 -7.31
C LEU A 58 1.87 -2.84 -6.49
N ILE A 59 2.76 -1.99 -6.95
CA ILE A 59 3.96 -1.59 -6.23
C ILE A 59 3.77 -0.17 -5.70
N LEU A 60 3.71 -0.04 -4.36
CA LEU A 60 3.73 1.27 -3.70
C LEU A 60 5.18 1.63 -3.40
N PHE A 61 5.60 2.81 -3.83
CA PHE A 61 6.98 3.24 -3.68
C PHE A 61 7.08 4.71 -3.27
N ASP A 62 8.21 5.06 -2.68
CA ASP A 62 8.53 6.45 -2.36
C ASP A 62 8.97 7.20 -3.62
N GLY A 63 8.10 8.09 -4.11
CA GLY A 63 8.28 8.81 -5.37
C GLY A 63 9.45 9.79 -5.37
N VAL A 64 9.91 10.27 -4.20
CA VAL A 64 11.05 11.19 -4.08
C VAL A 64 12.38 10.46 -3.86
N CYS A 65 12.36 9.16 -3.60
CA CYS A 65 13.53 8.35 -3.38
C CYS A 65 14.19 7.91 -4.69
N VAL A 66 15.44 8.25 -4.91
CA VAL A 66 16.18 7.85 -6.11
C VAL A 66 16.32 6.33 -6.24
N LEU A 67 16.62 5.65 -5.12
CA LEU A 67 16.73 4.19 -5.09
C LEU A 67 15.42 3.52 -5.47
N CYS A 68 14.29 3.98 -4.88
CA CYS A 68 12.97 3.43 -5.13
C CYS A 68 12.55 3.61 -6.60
N SER A 69 12.73 4.81 -7.14
CA SER A 69 12.44 5.10 -8.55
C SER A 69 13.30 4.26 -9.51
N ARG A 70 14.60 4.05 -9.19
CA ARG A 70 15.47 3.15 -9.96
C ARG A 70 15.01 1.70 -9.89
N GLY A 71 14.57 1.25 -8.72
CA GLY A 71 14.00 -0.08 -8.53
C GLY A 71 12.74 -0.28 -9.37
N CYS A 72 11.79 0.65 -9.33
CA CYS A 72 10.57 0.61 -10.13
C CYS A 72 10.88 0.60 -11.64
N ARG A 73 11.82 1.45 -12.08
CA ARG A 73 12.28 1.46 -13.48
C ARG A 73 12.92 0.13 -13.89
N PHE A 74 13.70 -0.49 -13.00
CA PHE A 74 14.29 -1.80 -13.24
C PHE A 74 13.22 -2.88 -13.42
N VAL A 75 12.18 -2.89 -12.57
CA VAL A 75 11.05 -3.81 -12.66
C VAL A 75 10.28 -3.56 -13.95
N SER A 76 9.89 -2.32 -14.24
CA SER A 76 9.13 -1.94 -15.43
C SER A 76 9.81 -2.39 -16.73
N LYS A 77 11.14 -2.19 -16.86
CA LYS A 77 11.89 -2.64 -18.05
C LYS A 77 11.89 -4.16 -18.25
N ARG A 78 11.62 -4.94 -17.21
CA ARG A 78 11.62 -6.42 -17.25
C ARG A 78 10.22 -7.01 -17.23
N ASP A 79 9.25 -6.23 -16.92
CA ASP A 79 7.83 -6.62 -16.91
C ASP A 79 7.29 -6.65 -18.36
N ARG A 80 7.56 -7.74 -19.05
CA ARG A 80 7.06 -7.93 -20.42
C ARG A 80 5.55 -8.14 -20.51
N ARG A 81 4.92 -8.50 -19.39
CA ARG A 81 3.48 -8.80 -19.33
C ARG A 81 2.65 -7.58 -18.92
N GLY A 82 3.27 -6.47 -18.52
CA GLY A 82 2.58 -5.32 -17.96
C GLY A 82 1.84 -5.67 -16.65
N TYR A 83 2.40 -6.61 -15.89
CA TYR A 83 1.77 -7.11 -14.66
C TYR A 83 1.81 -6.08 -13.54
N PHE A 84 2.87 -5.26 -13.47
CA PHE A 84 3.06 -4.34 -12.35
C PHE A 84 2.47 -2.96 -12.63
N ARG A 85 1.72 -2.45 -11.66
CA ARG A 85 1.34 -1.04 -11.56
C ARG A 85 2.18 -0.36 -10.49
N PHE A 86 2.58 0.89 -10.75
CA PHE A 86 3.45 1.65 -9.87
C PHE A 86 2.69 2.86 -9.34
N VAL A 87 2.51 2.94 -8.02
CA VAL A 87 1.79 4.04 -7.37
C VAL A 87 2.69 4.66 -6.30
N PRO A 88 3.01 5.96 -6.41
CA PRO A 88 3.72 6.65 -5.35
C PRO A 88 2.88 6.74 -4.08
N ILE A 89 3.50 6.48 -2.94
CA ILE A 89 2.86 6.52 -1.62
C ILE A 89 2.29 7.92 -1.31
N GLN A 90 2.94 8.97 -1.80
CA GLN A 90 2.55 10.36 -1.55
C GLN A 90 1.28 10.81 -2.28
N LEU A 91 0.86 10.08 -3.31
CA LEU A 91 -0.33 10.44 -4.09
C LEU A 91 -1.62 9.96 -3.44
N THR A 92 -2.73 10.57 -3.86
CA THR A 92 -4.08 10.31 -3.34
C THR A 92 -4.43 8.82 -3.35
N ASP A 93 -4.03 8.09 -4.40
CA ASP A 93 -4.35 6.66 -4.54
C ASP A 93 -3.43 5.76 -3.70
N GLY A 94 -2.20 6.21 -3.45
CA GLY A 94 -1.21 5.43 -2.69
C GLY A 94 -1.31 5.59 -1.18
N ARG A 95 -1.73 6.77 -0.74
CA ARG A 95 -1.78 7.13 0.69
C ARG A 95 -2.66 6.19 1.52
N PRO A 96 -3.93 5.95 1.17
CA PRO A 96 -4.81 5.09 1.98
C PRO A 96 -4.31 3.64 2.04
N ILE A 97 -3.71 3.14 0.96
CA ILE A 97 -3.16 1.78 0.93
C ILE A 97 -1.90 1.68 1.80
N ALA A 98 -1.05 2.71 1.77
CA ALA A 98 0.14 2.77 2.61
C ALA A 98 -0.22 2.80 4.11
N GLU A 99 -1.23 3.59 4.49
CA GLU A 99 -1.73 3.68 5.86
C GLU A 99 -2.30 2.33 6.35
N GLN A 100 -3.06 1.61 5.53
CA GLN A 100 -3.52 0.26 5.85
C GLN A 100 -2.37 -0.72 6.09
N LEU A 101 -1.24 -0.52 5.42
CA LEU A 101 -0.02 -1.33 5.58
C LEU A 101 0.89 -0.85 6.71
N GLY A 102 0.47 0.19 7.45
CA GLY A 102 1.27 0.78 8.53
C GLY A 102 2.48 1.55 8.06
N ILE A 103 2.49 2.00 6.79
CA ILE A 103 3.54 2.84 6.22
C ILE A 103 3.09 4.30 6.33
N ASP A 104 3.89 5.14 6.98
CA ASP A 104 3.66 6.58 7.06
C ASP A 104 3.83 7.22 5.66
N PRO A 105 2.77 7.79 5.04
CA PRO A 105 2.88 8.37 3.71
C PRO A 105 3.79 9.58 3.60
N ASP A 106 3.97 10.32 4.69
CA ASP A 106 4.80 11.51 4.72
C ASP A 106 6.28 11.19 4.97
N ARG A 107 6.52 10.04 5.61
CA ARG A 107 7.86 9.54 5.91
C ARG A 107 7.96 8.04 5.63
N PRO A 108 7.73 7.61 4.39
CA PRO A 108 7.71 6.18 4.08
C PRO A 108 9.05 5.55 4.41
N ASP A 109 9.04 4.52 5.24
CA ASP A 109 10.22 3.74 5.65
C ASP A 109 10.42 2.50 4.80
N SER A 110 9.38 2.08 4.09
CA SER A 110 9.41 0.92 3.23
C SER A 110 8.60 1.14 1.95
N PHE A 111 8.78 0.26 0.98
CA PHE A 111 7.84 0.10 -0.10
C PHE A 111 7.00 -1.14 0.11
N ALA A 112 5.88 -1.22 -0.60
CA ALA A 112 4.98 -2.35 -0.50
C ALA A 112 4.64 -2.95 -1.86
N PHE A 113 4.25 -4.21 -1.84
CA PHE A 113 3.71 -4.93 -2.98
C PHE A 113 2.35 -5.49 -2.61
N VAL A 114 1.34 -5.19 -3.40
CA VAL A 114 -0.03 -5.66 -3.18
C VAL A 114 -0.43 -6.57 -4.33
N ALA A 115 -0.87 -7.77 -4.01
CA ALA A 115 -1.35 -8.74 -4.99
C ALA A 115 -2.42 -9.64 -4.36
N ASN A 116 -3.45 -9.96 -5.13
CA ASN A 116 -4.54 -10.86 -4.72
C ASN A 116 -5.21 -10.44 -3.40
N GLY A 117 -5.38 -9.14 -3.15
CA GLY A 117 -5.98 -8.61 -1.92
C GLY A 117 -5.06 -8.67 -0.69
N TYR A 118 -3.78 -8.97 -0.86
CA TYR A 118 -2.80 -8.99 0.23
C TYR A 118 -1.68 -7.99 -0.01
N GLY A 119 -1.29 -7.29 1.06
CA GLY A 119 -0.14 -6.41 1.06
C GLY A 119 1.08 -7.06 1.71
N TYR A 120 2.23 -6.85 1.09
CA TYR A 120 3.53 -7.32 1.54
C TYR A 120 4.49 -6.13 1.64
N VAL A 121 5.31 -6.13 2.67
CA VAL A 121 6.24 -5.02 2.95
C VAL A 121 7.68 -5.51 3.08
N LYS A 122 8.64 -4.59 3.01
CA LYS A 122 10.07 -4.83 3.24
C LYS A 122 10.65 -5.93 2.34
N SER A 123 11.43 -6.83 2.92
CA SER A 123 12.13 -7.90 2.17
C SER A 123 11.18 -8.87 1.48
N GLU A 124 10.02 -9.12 2.05
CA GLU A 124 9.02 -10.02 1.46
C GLU A 124 8.47 -9.45 0.15
N ALA A 125 8.15 -8.16 0.13
CA ALA A 125 7.73 -7.47 -1.10
C ALA A 125 8.77 -7.57 -2.21
N VAL A 126 10.06 -7.38 -1.88
CA VAL A 126 11.17 -7.50 -2.86
C VAL A 126 11.24 -8.89 -3.47
N LEU A 127 11.16 -9.92 -2.65
CA LEU A 127 11.26 -11.31 -3.13
C LEU A 127 10.08 -11.72 -3.99
N LEU A 128 8.86 -11.29 -3.62
CA LEU A 128 7.67 -11.57 -4.40
C LEU A 128 7.70 -10.86 -5.75
N ILE A 129 8.11 -9.58 -5.80
CA ILE A 129 8.30 -8.87 -7.06
C ILE A 129 9.35 -9.57 -7.93
N ALA A 130 10.48 -9.95 -7.35
CA ALA A 130 11.55 -10.62 -8.08
C ALA A 130 11.09 -11.99 -8.64
N ARG A 131 10.25 -12.72 -7.90
CA ARG A 131 9.67 -13.99 -8.36
C ARG A 131 8.82 -13.84 -9.61
N GLU A 132 8.08 -12.73 -9.74
CA GLU A 132 7.24 -12.47 -10.92
C GLU A 132 8.07 -12.04 -12.15
N LEU A 133 9.32 -11.61 -11.96
CA LEU A 133 10.18 -11.18 -13.05
C LEU A 133 10.86 -12.37 -13.73
N PRO A 134 10.87 -12.41 -15.09
CA PRO A 134 11.60 -13.43 -15.83
C PRO A 134 13.09 -13.36 -15.50
N ARG A 135 13.73 -14.51 -15.34
CA ARG A 135 15.15 -14.67 -14.99
C ARG A 135 15.56 -14.27 -13.56
N TRP A 136 14.63 -13.74 -12.75
CA TRP A 136 14.91 -13.36 -11.36
C TRP A 136 14.33 -14.33 -10.34
N GLN A 137 13.68 -15.39 -10.79
CA GLN A 137 13.06 -16.41 -9.93
C GLN A 137 14.07 -17.13 -9.03
N TRP A 138 15.34 -17.19 -9.41
CA TRP A 138 16.42 -17.74 -8.59
C TRP A 138 16.61 -17.00 -7.26
N THR A 139 16.20 -15.72 -7.19
CA THR A 139 16.27 -14.95 -5.95
C THR A 139 15.38 -15.51 -4.85
N TRP A 140 14.49 -16.44 -5.20
CA TRP A 140 13.68 -17.16 -4.21
C TRP A 140 14.54 -17.96 -3.22
N VAL A 141 15.78 -18.32 -3.57
CA VAL A 141 16.75 -18.94 -2.66
C VAL A 141 16.97 -18.08 -1.39
N PHE A 142 16.86 -16.76 -1.48
CA PHE A 142 16.97 -15.88 -0.32
C PHE A 142 15.80 -16.04 0.67
N HIS A 143 14.75 -16.74 0.29
CA HIS A 143 13.65 -17.05 1.20
C HIS A 143 14.09 -18.01 2.33
N PHE A 144 15.15 -18.82 2.10
CA PHE A 144 15.74 -19.65 3.15
C PHE A 144 16.48 -18.86 4.24
N ILE A 145 16.84 -17.60 3.96
CA ILE A 145 17.41 -16.72 4.99
C ILE A 145 16.29 -16.31 5.94
N PRO A 146 16.48 -16.44 7.25
CA PRO A 146 15.50 -16.02 8.23
C PRO A 146 15.04 -14.58 7.98
N ARG A 147 13.73 -14.36 8.05
CA ARG A 147 13.11 -13.08 7.76
C ARG A 147 13.71 -11.93 8.58
N SER A 148 14.03 -12.18 9.85
CA SER A 148 14.65 -11.19 10.74
C SER A 148 15.96 -10.64 10.17
N ILE A 149 16.79 -11.50 9.57
CA ILE A 149 18.04 -11.08 8.93
C ILE A 149 17.78 -10.28 7.67
N ARG A 150 16.87 -10.75 6.82
CA ARG A 150 16.49 -10.06 5.58
C ARG A 150 15.93 -8.67 5.86
N ASP A 151 15.03 -8.57 6.84
CA ASP A 151 14.40 -7.30 7.21
C ASP A 151 15.40 -6.37 7.89
N ALA A 152 16.36 -6.88 8.69
CA ALA A 152 17.41 -6.06 9.25
C ALA A 152 18.31 -5.43 8.17
N ILE A 153 18.66 -6.19 7.13
CA ILE A 153 19.42 -5.69 5.98
C ILE A 153 18.57 -4.64 5.22
N TYR A 154 17.31 -4.96 4.98
CA TYR A 154 16.37 -4.04 4.33
C TYR A 154 16.28 -2.71 5.09
N ASP A 155 16.04 -2.76 6.39
CA ASP A 155 15.91 -1.57 7.26
C ASP A 155 17.20 -0.75 7.29
N ARG A 156 18.35 -1.41 7.24
CA ARG A 156 19.64 -0.71 7.14
C ARG A 156 19.75 0.10 5.86
N VAL A 157 19.35 -0.48 4.73
CA VAL A 157 19.31 0.20 3.43
C VAL A 157 18.25 1.30 3.44
N ALA A 158 17.05 1.00 3.91
CA ALA A 158 15.92 1.93 3.94
C ALA A 158 16.24 3.20 4.75
N ARG A 159 16.84 3.05 5.93
CA ARG A 159 17.24 4.20 6.77
C ARG A 159 18.33 5.07 6.14
N ASN A 160 19.19 4.49 5.31
CA ASN A 160 20.32 5.22 4.70
C ASN A 160 20.07 5.58 3.23
N ARG A 161 18.95 5.20 2.62
CA ARG A 161 18.70 5.33 1.19
C ARG A 161 18.82 6.75 0.66
N TYR A 162 18.36 7.73 1.42
CA TYR A 162 18.49 9.14 1.01
C TYR A 162 19.93 9.63 1.08
N ARG A 163 20.69 9.18 2.08
CA ARG A 163 22.10 9.54 2.23
C ARG A 163 22.98 8.91 1.15
N TRP A 164 22.68 7.65 0.76
CA TRP A 164 23.51 6.90 -0.19
C TRP A 164 23.13 7.16 -1.65
N PHE A 165 21.83 7.31 -1.92
CA PHE A 165 21.31 7.39 -3.27
C PHE A 165 20.70 8.77 -3.61
N GLY A 166 20.44 9.60 -2.61
CA GLY A 166 19.85 10.92 -2.75
C GLY A 166 18.32 10.93 -2.71
N ARG A 167 17.79 12.13 -2.56
CA ARG A 167 16.38 12.48 -2.60
C ARG A 167 16.16 13.47 -3.74
N ARG A 168 15.00 13.42 -4.37
CA ARG A 168 14.57 14.38 -5.40
C ARG A 168 13.55 15.35 -4.84
N ASP A 169 13.49 16.54 -5.40
CA ASP A 169 12.53 17.58 -5.00
C ASP A 169 11.14 17.33 -5.60
N ALA A 170 11.04 16.49 -6.64
CA ALA A 170 9.78 16.14 -7.28
C ALA A 170 9.59 14.62 -7.36
N CYS A 171 8.34 14.18 -7.21
CA CYS A 171 7.93 12.80 -7.41
C CYS A 171 8.05 12.42 -8.89
N ILE A 172 8.70 11.31 -9.19
CA ILE A 172 8.78 10.77 -10.55
C ILE A 172 7.68 9.73 -10.72
N LEU A 173 6.83 10.01 -11.69
CA LEU A 173 5.76 9.13 -12.12
C LEU A 173 6.12 8.47 -13.44
N PRO A 174 5.72 7.23 -13.67
CA PRO A 174 5.66 6.71 -15.02
C PRO A 174 4.63 7.53 -15.80
N THR A 175 4.92 7.81 -17.06
CA THR A 175 3.97 8.42 -17.98
C THR A 175 2.82 7.46 -18.27
N SER A 176 1.72 7.96 -18.84
CA SER A 176 0.52 7.16 -19.12
C SER A 176 0.77 5.96 -20.04
N ASP A 177 1.86 5.97 -20.79
CA ASP A 177 2.36 4.87 -21.64
C ASP A 177 3.27 3.88 -20.89
N GLY A 178 3.45 4.06 -19.57
CA GLY A 178 4.32 3.23 -18.72
C GLY A 178 5.81 3.54 -18.87
N SER A 179 6.19 4.55 -19.65
CA SER A 179 7.58 4.98 -19.75
C SER A 179 8.00 5.80 -18.53
N TRP A 180 9.29 5.74 -18.20
CA TRP A 180 9.86 6.50 -17.09
C TRP A 180 10.69 7.67 -17.62
N PRO A 181 10.51 8.87 -17.09
CA PRO A 181 11.35 10.01 -17.47
C PRO A 181 12.83 9.73 -17.16
N SER A 182 13.69 10.24 -17.98
CA SER A 182 15.16 10.02 -17.97
C SER A 182 15.80 10.53 -16.68
#